data_875a84636b4f29f5464bcb6e0599e926
#
_entry.id   875a84636b4f29f5464bcb6e0599e926
#
_cell.length_a   1.000
_cell.length_b   1.000
_cell.length_c   1.000
_cell.angle_alpha   90.00
_cell.angle_beta   90.00
_cell.angle_gamma   90.00
#
_symmetry.space_group_name_H-M   'P 1'
#
loop_
_entity.id
_entity.type
_entity.pdbx_description
1 polymer ?
#
loop_
_entity_poly.entity_id
_entity_poly.type
_entity_poly.pdbx_seq_one_letter_code
_entity_poly.pdbx_strand_id
1 'polypeptide(L)'
;GSEYGQLLDSVGIMACFADPTIILFLGGFILAIAATKSGLDVLMARTLIKPFGNKSEIVLLGFILITGVFSMFISNTATAAMMLTFLTPVFKALPPEGKGRIALTMAIPIGANFGGMGTPIGTPPNAFAYKVLNDPAGLDMGISFGQWMAIMVPLVIVMLLLAWFILLKMFPFKQKTIELKIEGNVSHNWRTVVVAITFAATIILWVFGKQFGINANTTAMLPIAVFAFTGVITAKDLQNIDWAVIWMV
;
A
#
# COMPACT_ATOMS: atom_id res chain seq x y z
N GLY A 1 -15.13 10.43 -44.51
CA GLY A 1 -14.23 10.08 -43.42
C GLY A 1 -12.89 10.76 -43.63
N SER A 2 -12.39 11.45 -42.60
CA SER A 2 -11.06 12.03 -42.66
C SER A 2 -10.02 10.90 -42.66
N GLU A 3 -8.91 11.09 -43.36
CA GLU A 3 -7.74 10.20 -43.38
C GLU A 3 -7.16 9.89 -42.00
N TYR A 4 -7.58 10.60 -40.95
CA TYR A 4 -7.10 10.55 -39.55
C TYR A 4 -8.08 9.94 -38.55
N GLY A 5 -9.12 9.21 -39.02
CA GLY A 5 -10.13 8.61 -38.14
C GLY A 5 -11.16 9.62 -37.61
N GLN A 6 -12.05 9.17 -36.74
CA GLN A 6 -12.97 10.05 -36.03
C GLN A 6 -12.19 10.85 -34.97
N LEU A 7 -12.18 12.18 -35.12
CA LEU A 7 -11.72 13.06 -34.05
C LEU A 7 -12.65 12.89 -32.85
N LEU A 8 -12.06 12.72 -31.65
CA LEU A 8 -12.84 12.75 -30.43
C LEU A 8 -13.55 14.10 -30.31
N ASP A 9 -14.82 14.08 -30.00
CA ASP A 9 -15.55 15.29 -29.64
C ASP A 9 -15.13 15.83 -28.29
N SER A 10 -15.58 17.02 -27.93
CA SER A 10 -15.22 17.64 -26.64
C SER A 10 -15.65 16.79 -25.43
N VAL A 11 -16.75 16.05 -25.54
CA VAL A 11 -17.25 15.16 -24.49
C VAL A 11 -16.33 13.95 -24.33
N GLY A 12 -15.89 13.33 -25.44
CA GLY A 12 -14.95 12.23 -25.44
C GLY A 12 -13.57 12.61 -24.87
N ILE A 13 -13.09 13.82 -25.19
CA ILE A 13 -11.85 14.36 -24.59
C ILE A 13 -12.01 14.56 -23.08
N MET A 14 -13.13 15.15 -22.64
CA MET A 14 -13.39 15.38 -21.21
C MET A 14 -13.62 14.07 -20.46
N ALA A 15 -14.16 13.04 -21.08
CA ALA A 15 -14.36 11.74 -20.49
C ALA A 15 -13.03 11.07 -20.05
N CYS A 16 -11.91 11.39 -20.71
CA CYS A 16 -10.58 10.89 -20.29
C CYS A 16 -10.20 11.34 -18.87
N PHE A 17 -10.66 12.52 -18.44
CA PHE A 17 -10.42 13.02 -17.07
C PHE A 17 -11.33 12.38 -16.00
N ALA A 18 -12.34 11.63 -16.43
CA ALA A 18 -13.28 10.91 -15.56
C ALA A 18 -13.08 9.39 -15.62
N ASP A 19 -11.87 8.92 -15.96
CA ASP A 19 -11.55 7.50 -16.01
C ASP A 19 -11.83 6.86 -14.64
N PRO A 20 -12.55 5.73 -14.57
CA PRO A 20 -12.85 5.04 -13.32
C PRO A 20 -11.59 4.68 -12.49
N THR A 21 -10.45 4.50 -13.15
CA THR A 21 -9.18 4.21 -12.49
C THR A 21 -8.70 5.40 -11.65
N ILE A 22 -8.99 6.63 -12.09
CA ILE A 22 -8.70 7.84 -11.30
C ILE A 22 -9.41 7.81 -9.94
N ILE A 23 -10.69 7.41 -9.92
CA ILE A 23 -11.47 7.28 -8.68
C ILE A 23 -10.89 6.18 -7.79
N LEU A 24 -10.45 5.07 -8.37
CA LEU A 24 -9.81 3.98 -7.64
C LEU A 24 -8.56 4.49 -6.90
N PHE A 25 -7.71 5.27 -7.58
CA PHE A 25 -6.51 5.87 -6.99
C PHE A 25 -6.82 6.91 -5.93
N LEU A 26 -7.75 7.82 -6.22
CA LEU A 26 -8.17 8.83 -5.24
C LEU A 26 -8.66 8.19 -3.95
N GLY A 27 -9.50 7.15 -4.05
CA GLY A 27 -9.95 6.38 -2.89
C GLY A 27 -8.81 5.73 -2.12
N GLY A 28 -7.85 5.14 -2.84
CA GLY A 28 -6.64 4.54 -2.25
C GLY A 28 -5.77 5.57 -1.53
N PHE A 29 -5.47 6.71 -2.15
CA PHE A 29 -4.68 7.77 -1.53
C PHE A 29 -5.38 8.37 -0.31
N ILE A 30 -6.67 8.63 -0.38
CA ILE A 30 -7.45 9.15 0.75
C ILE A 30 -7.47 8.15 1.90
N LEU A 31 -7.60 6.86 1.60
CA LEU A 31 -7.53 5.79 2.59
C LEU A 31 -6.16 5.74 3.29
N ALA A 32 -5.07 5.83 2.52
CA ALA A 32 -3.71 5.86 3.03
C ALA A 32 -3.44 7.09 3.89
N ILE A 33 -3.83 8.28 3.43
CA ILE A 33 -3.68 9.54 4.19
C ILE A 33 -4.45 9.46 5.51
N ALA A 34 -5.68 8.94 5.49
CA ALA A 34 -6.49 8.77 6.70
C ALA A 34 -5.85 7.81 7.69
N ALA A 35 -5.29 6.68 7.21
CA ALA A 35 -4.59 5.71 8.04
C ALA A 35 -3.39 6.33 8.75
N THR A 36 -2.56 7.09 8.02
CA THR A 36 -1.40 7.78 8.59
C THR A 36 -1.82 8.90 9.56
N LYS A 37 -2.79 9.73 9.17
CA LYS A 37 -3.27 10.83 10.01
C LYS A 37 -3.91 10.37 11.32
N SER A 38 -4.58 9.23 11.31
CA SER A 38 -5.22 8.64 12.50
C SER A 38 -4.27 7.81 13.37
N GLY A 39 -3.04 7.53 12.90
CA GLY A 39 -2.08 6.64 13.55
C GLY A 39 -2.47 5.16 13.47
N LEU A 40 -3.42 4.81 12.59
CA LEU A 40 -3.83 3.42 12.35
C LEU A 40 -2.65 2.59 11.82
N ASP A 41 -1.83 3.15 10.94
CA ASP A 41 -0.62 2.55 10.40
C ASP A 41 0.37 2.15 11.52
N VAL A 42 0.62 3.03 12.49
CA VAL A 42 1.45 2.75 13.68
C VAL A 42 0.85 1.65 14.53
N LEU A 43 -0.45 1.68 14.78
CA LEU A 43 -1.15 0.64 15.54
C LEU A 43 -1.04 -0.73 14.86
N MET A 44 -1.27 -0.77 13.56
CA MET A 44 -1.17 -1.99 12.76
C MET A 44 0.28 -2.52 12.77
N ALA A 45 1.28 -1.67 12.52
CA ALA A 45 2.68 -2.06 12.54
C ALA A 45 3.08 -2.71 13.87
N ARG A 46 2.70 -2.11 14.98
CA ARG A 46 2.94 -2.65 16.32
C ARG A 46 2.27 -3.99 16.58
N THR A 47 1.04 -4.12 16.11
CA THR A 47 0.28 -5.35 16.30
C THR A 47 0.84 -6.48 15.43
N LEU A 48 1.18 -6.17 14.20
CA LEU A 48 1.68 -7.14 13.22
C LEU A 48 3.12 -7.60 13.52
N ILE A 49 3.96 -6.78 14.16
CA ILE A 49 5.35 -7.17 14.47
C ILE A 49 5.43 -8.10 15.67
N LYS A 50 4.50 -8.05 16.62
CA LYS A 50 4.53 -8.84 17.86
C LYS A 50 4.70 -10.34 17.66
N PRO A 51 4.01 -11.00 16.70
CA PRO A 51 4.13 -12.44 16.47
C PRO A 51 5.54 -12.89 16.06
N PHE A 52 6.37 -11.97 15.52
CA PHE A 52 7.71 -12.31 15.05
C PHE A 52 8.74 -12.44 16.19
N GLY A 53 8.38 -12.10 17.43
CA GLY A 53 9.24 -12.27 18.59
C GLY A 53 10.54 -11.47 18.49
N ASN A 54 11.61 -11.97 19.13
CA ASN A 54 12.87 -11.22 19.30
C ASN A 54 14.06 -11.82 18.54
N LYS A 55 13.91 -12.94 17.82
CA LYS A 55 15.02 -13.52 17.03
C LYS A 55 15.34 -12.61 15.85
N SER A 56 16.61 -12.20 15.72
CA SER A 56 17.06 -11.22 14.71
C SER A 56 16.62 -11.57 13.29
N GLU A 57 16.71 -12.84 12.91
CA GLU A 57 16.32 -13.32 11.58
C GLU A 57 14.80 -13.20 11.35
N ILE A 58 14.01 -13.51 12.38
CA ILE A 58 12.54 -13.45 12.32
C ILE A 58 12.07 -11.99 12.39
N VAL A 59 12.78 -11.13 13.13
CA VAL A 59 12.55 -9.68 13.13
C VAL A 59 12.74 -9.10 11.73
N LEU A 60 13.80 -9.50 11.03
CA LEU A 60 14.03 -9.11 9.65
C LEU A 60 12.85 -9.54 8.74
N LEU A 61 12.39 -10.79 8.89
CA LEU A 61 11.22 -11.29 8.17
C LEU A 61 9.98 -10.45 8.47
N GLY A 62 9.76 -10.13 9.74
CA GLY A 62 8.65 -9.26 10.17
C GLY A 62 8.69 -7.91 9.49
N PHE A 63 9.84 -7.23 9.48
CA PHE A 63 9.98 -5.94 8.81
C PHE A 63 9.71 -6.02 7.30
N ILE A 64 10.24 -7.05 6.62
CA ILE A 64 10.00 -7.24 5.17
C ILE A 64 8.51 -7.46 4.89
N LEU A 65 7.87 -8.40 5.60
CA LEU A 65 6.48 -8.77 5.37
C LEU A 65 5.51 -7.63 5.73
N ILE A 66 5.72 -6.97 6.86
CA ILE A 66 4.87 -5.86 7.31
C ILE A 66 5.00 -4.69 6.34
N THR A 67 6.23 -4.35 5.94
CA THR A 67 6.46 -3.31 4.92
C THR A 67 5.73 -3.67 3.62
N GLY A 68 5.82 -4.94 3.20
CA GLY A 68 5.10 -5.42 2.02
C GLY A 68 3.59 -5.26 2.13
N VAL A 69 3.00 -5.65 3.26
CA VAL A 69 1.55 -5.51 3.49
C VAL A 69 1.11 -4.04 3.46
N PHE A 70 1.84 -3.14 4.11
CA PHE A 70 1.51 -1.71 4.06
C PHE A 70 1.63 -1.15 2.65
N SER A 71 2.67 -1.53 1.92
CA SER A 71 2.90 -1.01 0.57
C SER A 71 1.87 -1.50 -0.46
N MET A 72 1.09 -2.52 -0.13
CA MET A 72 -0.06 -2.90 -0.97
C MET A 72 -1.13 -1.81 -1.04
N PHE A 73 -1.25 -0.97 0.00
CA PHE A 73 -2.34 0.01 0.13
C PHE A 73 -1.85 1.44 0.34
N ILE A 74 -0.58 1.63 0.68
CA ILE A 74 0.07 2.91 0.91
C ILE A 74 1.24 3.00 -0.08
N SER A 75 1.53 4.19 -0.60
CA SER A 75 2.64 4.34 -1.56
C SER A 75 3.96 3.81 -1.00
N ASN A 76 4.81 3.26 -1.87
CA ASN A 76 6.10 2.69 -1.48
C ASN A 76 6.95 3.67 -0.68
N THR A 77 6.98 4.94 -1.10
CA THR A 77 7.75 6.00 -0.44
C THR A 77 7.23 6.30 0.96
N ALA A 78 5.92 6.46 1.12
CA ALA A 78 5.31 6.73 2.42
C ALA A 78 5.48 5.53 3.37
N THR A 79 5.28 4.31 2.88
CA THR A 79 5.53 3.08 3.63
C THR A 79 6.99 2.98 4.07
N ALA A 80 7.94 3.23 3.17
CA ALA A 80 9.36 3.18 3.49
C ALA A 80 9.73 4.23 4.55
N ALA A 81 9.28 5.47 4.41
CA ALA A 81 9.51 6.53 5.38
C ALA A 81 8.98 6.17 6.78
N MET A 82 7.74 5.69 6.86
CA MET A 82 7.13 5.23 8.09
C MET A 82 7.93 4.09 8.74
N MET A 83 8.23 3.03 7.98
CA MET A 83 8.92 1.87 8.49
C MET A 83 10.36 2.15 8.92
N LEU A 84 11.05 3.08 8.26
CA LEU A 84 12.37 3.55 8.69
C LEU A 84 12.33 4.22 10.07
N THR A 85 11.25 4.91 10.43
CA THR A 85 11.11 5.49 11.77
C THR A 85 11.07 4.41 12.84
N PHE A 86 10.47 3.24 12.54
CA PHE A 86 10.43 2.10 13.45
C PHE A 86 11.76 1.36 13.57
N LEU A 87 12.70 1.53 12.64
CA LEU A 87 14.05 1.00 12.77
C LEU A 87 14.93 1.79 13.73
N THR A 88 14.63 3.05 13.99
CA THR A 88 15.44 3.90 14.87
C THR A 88 15.69 3.28 16.27
N PRO A 89 14.65 2.83 17.01
CA PRO A 89 14.87 2.15 18.30
C PRO A 89 15.57 0.79 18.14
N VAL A 90 15.31 0.06 17.04
CA VAL A 90 15.97 -1.22 16.75
C VAL A 90 17.46 -1.03 16.52
N PHE A 91 17.86 0.04 15.86
CA PHE A 91 19.28 0.37 15.63
C PHE A 91 20.03 0.71 16.90
N LYS A 92 19.36 1.25 17.93
CA LYS A 92 20.00 1.47 19.24
C LYS A 92 20.40 0.16 19.92
N ALA A 93 19.69 -0.94 19.64
CA ALA A 93 19.96 -2.26 20.17
C ALA A 93 20.99 -3.07 19.35
N LEU A 94 21.41 -2.56 18.18
CA LEU A 94 22.35 -3.23 17.28
C LEU A 94 23.71 -2.52 17.26
N PRO A 95 24.84 -3.27 17.11
CA PRO A 95 26.16 -2.67 16.95
C PRO A 95 26.20 -1.69 15.78
N PRO A 96 26.86 -0.50 15.90
CA PRO A 96 26.88 0.52 14.88
C PRO A 96 27.38 0.02 13.51
N GLU A 97 28.37 -0.86 13.50
CA GLU A 97 29.01 -1.42 12.30
C GLU A 97 28.51 -2.81 11.93
N GLY A 98 27.39 -3.23 12.49
CA GLY A 98 26.85 -4.57 12.26
C GLY A 98 26.17 -4.70 10.90
N LYS A 99 26.49 -5.78 10.15
CA LYS A 99 25.81 -6.12 8.88
C LYS A 99 24.29 -6.24 9.03
N GLY A 100 23.78 -6.62 10.20
CA GLY A 100 22.35 -6.69 10.49
C GLY A 100 21.61 -5.35 10.36
N ARG A 101 22.28 -4.20 10.58
CA ARG A 101 21.69 -2.89 10.30
C ARG A 101 21.44 -2.70 8.81
N ILE A 102 22.40 -3.13 7.98
CA ILE A 102 22.27 -3.06 6.52
C ILE A 102 21.09 -3.93 6.07
N ALA A 103 21.01 -5.17 6.60
CA ALA A 103 19.89 -6.06 6.28
C ALA A 103 18.53 -5.42 6.59
N LEU A 104 18.35 -4.85 7.78
CA LEU A 104 17.11 -4.19 8.19
C LEU A 104 16.81 -2.93 7.36
N THR A 105 17.84 -2.13 7.04
CA THR A 105 17.65 -0.94 6.19
C THR A 105 17.21 -1.35 4.78
N MET A 106 17.85 -2.36 4.19
CA MET A 106 17.52 -2.85 2.87
C MET A 106 16.16 -3.58 2.80
N ALA A 107 15.74 -4.17 3.92
CA ALA A 107 14.43 -4.82 4.05
C ALA A 107 13.27 -3.88 3.74
N ILE A 108 13.39 -2.60 4.11
CA ILE A 108 12.31 -1.63 3.94
C ILE A 108 12.05 -1.32 2.46
N PRO A 109 13.00 -0.80 1.65
CA PRO A 109 12.73 -0.50 0.25
C PRO A 109 12.40 -1.77 -0.57
N ILE A 110 13.02 -2.90 -0.25
CA ILE A 110 12.70 -4.18 -0.91
C ILE A 110 11.27 -4.61 -0.57
N GLY A 111 10.90 -4.57 0.71
CA GLY A 111 9.55 -4.88 1.16
C GLY A 111 8.51 -3.95 0.53
N ALA A 112 8.80 -2.65 0.47
CA ALA A 112 7.90 -1.66 -0.12
C ALA A 112 7.71 -1.90 -1.64
N ASN A 113 8.79 -2.09 -2.39
CA ASN A 113 8.71 -2.27 -3.84
C ASN A 113 8.00 -3.57 -4.22
N PHE A 114 8.36 -4.69 -3.60
CA PHE A 114 7.68 -5.97 -3.89
C PHE A 114 6.24 -5.97 -3.36
N GLY A 115 6.01 -5.43 -2.16
CA GLY A 115 4.68 -5.34 -1.58
C GLY A 115 3.71 -4.53 -2.44
N GLY A 116 4.18 -3.39 -2.97
CA GLY A 116 3.39 -2.54 -3.85
C GLY A 116 2.83 -3.26 -5.08
N MET A 117 3.47 -4.34 -5.54
CA MET A 117 2.96 -5.14 -6.67
C MET A 117 1.69 -5.92 -6.32
N GLY A 118 1.38 -6.11 -5.02
CA GLY A 118 0.29 -6.98 -4.55
C GLY A 118 -1.12 -6.50 -4.92
N THR A 119 -1.31 -5.20 -5.12
CA THR A 119 -2.62 -4.63 -5.49
C THR A 119 -2.51 -3.68 -6.68
N PRO A 120 -3.61 -3.43 -7.41
CA PRO A 120 -3.60 -2.46 -8.51
C PRO A 120 -3.20 -1.04 -8.09
N ILE A 121 -3.47 -0.64 -6.84
CA ILE A 121 -3.21 0.70 -6.32
C ILE A 121 -1.88 0.84 -5.55
N GLY A 122 -1.18 -0.26 -5.29
CA GLY A 122 0.03 -0.25 -4.47
C GLY A 122 1.21 0.50 -5.12
N THR A 123 1.24 0.55 -6.45
CA THR A 123 2.25 1.30 -7.20
C THR A 123 1.72 1.77 -8.56
N PRO A 124 2.13 2.95 -9.07
CA PRO A 124 1.61 3.51 -10.34
C PRO A 124 1.68 2.58 -11.56
N PRO A 125 2.78 1.83 -11.80
CA PRO A 125 2.82 0.89 -12.93
C PRO A 125 1.73 -0.16 -12.93
N ASN A 126 1.29 -0.62 -11.75
CA ASN A 126 0.20 -1.61 -11.66
C ASN A 126 -1.13 -1.03 -12.14
N ALA A 127 -1.36 0.23 -11.83
CA ALA A 127 -2.54 0.94 -12.27
C ALA A 127 -2.63 1.00 -13.78
N PHE A 128 -1.53 1.41 -14.37
CA PHE A 128 -1.45 1.47 -15.83
C PHE A 128 -1.65 0.08 -16.45
N ALA A 129 -1.00 -0.94 -15.90
CA ALA A 129 -1.19 -2.32 -16.34
C ALA A 129 -2.64 -2.78 -16.15
N TYR A 130 -3.25 -2.47 -14.99
CA TYR A 130 -4.63 -2.81 -14.69
C TYR A 130 -5.62 -2.14 -15.65
N LYS A 131 -5.38 -0.86 -16.01
CA LYS A 131 -6.15 -0.12 -16.99
C LYS A 131 -6.05 -0.77 -18.37
N VAL A 132 -4.83 -1.03 -18.87
CA VAL A 132 -4.60 -1.64 -20.20
C VAL A 132 -5.22 -3.03 -20.29
N LEU A 133 -5.12 -3.85 -19.22
CA LEU A 133 -5.71 -5.19 -19.20
C LEU A 133 -7.25 -5.17 -19.22
N ASN A 134 -7.87 -4.12 -18.71
CA ASN A 134 -9.31 -3.98 -18.59
C ASN A 134 -9.92 -2.99 -19.60
N ASP A 135 -9.11 -2.45 -20.52
CA ASP A 135 -9.58 -1.54 -21.55
C ASP A 135 -10.52 -2.28 -22.53
N PRO A 136 -11.80 -1.86 -22.65
CA PRO A 136 -12.73 -2.46 -23.59
C PRO A 136 -12.32 -2.32 -25.06
N ALA A 137 -11.52 -1.30 -25.39
CA ALA A 137 -10.96 -1.11 -26.74
C ALA A 137 -9.66 -1.91 -26.95
N GLY A 138 -9.11 -2.51 -25.88
CA GLY A 138 -7.87 -3.25 -25.87
C GLY A 138 -8.06 -4.73 -25.57
N LEU A 139 -7.52 -5.16 -24.42
CA LEU A 139 -7.51 -6.58 -24.02
C LEU A 139 -8.82 -7.07 -23.39
N ASP A 140 -9.61 -6.18 -22.81
CA ASP A 140 -10.92 -6.44 -22.17
C ASP A 140 -10.97 -7.71 -21.30
N MET A 141 -9.93 -7.93 -20.51
CA MET A 141 -9.80 -9.16 -19.71
C MET A 141 -10.74 -9.22 -18.51
N GLY A 142 -11.36 -8.10 -18.12
CA GLY A 142 -12.30 -8.03 -17.00
C GLY A 142 -11.72 -8.48 -15.66
N ILE A 143 -10.42 -8.22 -15.43
CA ILE A 143 -9.72 -8.61 -14.20
C ILE A 143 -10.23 -7.75 -13.05
N SER A 144 -10.77 -8.40 -12.01
CA SER A 144 -11.16 -7.69 -10.79
C SER A 144 -9.97 -7.42 -9.88
N PHE A 145 -10.14 -6.46 -8.96
CA PHE A 145 -9.13 -6.17 -7.92
C PHE A 145 -8.73 -7.43 -7.14
N GLY A 146 -9.70 -8.24 -6.72
CA GLY A 146 -9.43 -9.49 -6.02
C GLY A 146 -8.72 -10.54 -6.88
N GLN A 147 -9.02 -10.63 -8.19
CA GLN A 147 -8.30 -11.52 -9.10
C GLN A 147 -6.84 -11.11 -9.29
N TRP A 148 -6.56 -9.80 -9.39
CA TRP A 148 -5.20 -9.30 -9.37
C TRP A 148 -4.47 -9.75 -8.10
N MET A 149 -5.07 -9.52 -6.93
CA MET A 149 -4.48 -9.94 -5.66
C MET A 149 -4.27 -11.45 -5.57
N ALA A 150 -5.22 -12.25 -6.06
CA ALA A 150 -5.12 -13.71 -6.01
C ALA A 150 -3.90 -14.25 -6.77
N ILE A 151 -3.43 -13.54 -7.78
CA ILE A 151 -2.22 -13.90 -8.56
C ILE A 151 -0.98 -13.23 -7.95
N MET A 152 -1.05 -11.93 -7.68
CA MET A 152 0.12 -11.16 -7.33
C MET A 152 0.55 -11.32 -5.86
N VAL A 153 -0.38 -11.50 -4.92
CA VAL A 153 -0.03 -11.67 -3.50
C VAL A 153 0.80 -12.92 -3.25
N PRO A 154 0.46 -14.12 -3.79
CA PRO A 154 1.34 -15.29 -3.68
C PRO A 154 2.74 -15.05 -4.27
N LEU A 155 2.82 -14.41 -5.43
CA LEU A 155 4.10 -14.05 -6.06
C LEU A 155 4.91 -13.11 -5.15
N VAL A 156 4.28 -12.07 -4.63
CA VAL A 156 4.90 -11.12 -3.69
C VAL A 156 5.44 -11.83 -2.45
N ILE A 157 4.66 -12.74 -1.86
CA ILE A 157 5.11 -13.52 -0.70
C ILE A 157 6.38 -14.31 -1.04
N VAL A 158 6.41 -14.99 -2.18
CA VAL A 158 7.61 -15.72 -2.62
C VAL A 158 8.80 -14.78 -2.78
N MET A 159 8.62 -13.64 -3.43
CA MET A 159 9.68 -12.63 -3.62
C MET A 159 10.19 -12.07 -2.29
N LEU A 160 9.31 -11.78 -1.33
CA LEU A 160 9.67 -11.29 0.00
C LEU A 160 10.45 -12.34 0.80
N LEU A 161 10.07 -13.63 0.71
CA LEU A 161 10.79 -14.72 1.37
C LEU A 161 12.17 -14.95 0.72
N LEU A 162 12.27 -14.86 -0.59
CA LEU A 162 13.57 -14.93 -1.28
C LEU A 162 14.46 -13.75 -0.89
N ALA A 163 13.92 -12.54 -0.84
CA ALA A 163 14.64 -11.35 -0.39
C ALA A 163 15.15 -11.50 1.05
N TRP A 164 14.28 -11.98 1.96
CA TRP A 164 14.67 -12.29 3.32
C TRP A 164 15.86 -13.26 3.38
N PHE A 165 15.79 -14.37 2.66
CA PHE A 165 16.85 -15.37 2.61
C PHE A 165 18.17 -14.80 2.05
N ILE A 166 18.09 -14.01 0.98
CA ILE A 166 19.25 -13.36 0.36
C ILE A 166 19.88 -12.37 1.35
N LEU A 167 19.07 -11.53 2.00
CA LEU A 167 19.56 -10.56 2.97
C LEU A 167 20.23 -11.21 4.18
N LEU A 168 19.71 -12.33 4.67
CA LEU A 168 20.35 -13.10 5.75
C LEU A 168 21.70 -13.65 5.35
N LYS A 169 21.84 -14.14 4.11
CA LYS A 169 23.14 -14.65 3.60
C LYS A 169 24.15 -13.55 3.37
N MET A 170 23.72 -12.43 2.80
CA MET A 170 24.61 -11.29 2.49
C MET A 170 25.01 -10.50 3.73
N PHE A 171 24.06 -10.34 4.66
CA PHE A 171 24.20 -9.47 5.83
C PHE A 171 23.80 -10.20 7.12
N PRO A 172 24.56 -11.21 7.55
CA PRO A 172 24.22 -12.00 8.74
C PRO A 172 24.26 -11.14 10.01
N PHE A 173 23.35 -11.46 10.93
CA PHE A 173 23.32 -10.85 12.26
C PHE A 173 24.40 -11.47 13.16
N LYS A 174 25.15 -10.61 13.88
CA LYS A 174 26.05 -11.07 14.94
C LYS A 174 25.27 -11.40 16.24
N GLN A 175 24.14 -10.73 16.44
CA GLN A 175 23.28 -10.92 17.61
C GLN A 175 22.13 -11.85 17.28
N LYS A 176 21.83 -12.80 18.19
CA LYS A 176 20.73 -13.75 18.00
C LYS A 176 19.36 -13.15 18.30
N THR A 177 19.32 -12.10 19.13
CA THR A 177 18.06 -11.48 19.59
C THR A 177 18.13 -9.97 19.51
N ILE A 178 17.01 -9.34 19.18
CA ILE A 178 16.81 -7.89 19.14
C ILE A 178 15.55 -7.57 19.95
N GLU A 179 15.65 -6.71 20.94
CA GLU A 179 14.46 -6.20 21.64
C GLU A 179 13.73 -5.20 20.78
N LEU A 180 12.48 -5.51 20.45
CA LEU A 180 11.59 -4.65 19.68
C LEU A 180 10.77 -3.78 20.63
N LYS A 181 11.17 -2.53 20.82
CA LYS A 181 10.35 -1.51 21.47
C LYS A 181 9.90 -0.50 20.39
N ILE A 182 8.75 -0.75 19.77
CA ILE A 182 8.16 0.22 18.84
C ILE A 182 7.44 1.27 19.68
N GLU A 183 8.06 2.43 19.84
CA GLU A 183 7.49 3.59 20.51
C GLU A 183 6.55 4.35 19.56
N GLY A 184 5.50 4.93 20.05
CA GLY A 184 4.53 5.77 19.33
C GLY A 184 3.27 5.91 20.16
N ASN A 185 2.64 7.06 20.16
CA ASN A 185 1.35 7.26 20.80
C ASN A 185 0.24 6.81 19.85
N VAL A 186 -0.49 5.79 20.25
CA VAL A 186 -1.75 5.42 19.60
C VAL A 186 -2.85 6.18 20.33
N SER A 187 -3.36 7.23 19.70
CA SER A 187 -4.55 7.89 20.23
C SER A 187 -5.78 7.03 19.91
N HIS A 188 -6.41 6.47 20.94
CA HIS A 188 -7.73 5.86 20.81
C HIS A 188 -8.78 6.96 20.70
N ASN A 189 -8.91 7.54 19.50
CA ASN A 189 -9.91 8.54 19.20
C ASN A 189 -10.99 7.90 18.31
N TRP A 190 -12.23 8.40 18.40
CA TRP A 190 -13.32 7.98 17.53
C TRP A 190 -12.96 8.02 16.03
N ARG A 191 -12.11 8.98 15.63
CA ARG A 191 -11.58 9.10 14.26
C ARG A 191 -10.77 7.88 13.84
N THR A 192 -9.90 7.36 14.72
CA THR A 192 -9.12 6.14 14.46
C THR A 192 -10.03 4.94 14.27
N VAL A 193 -11.12 4.84 15.02
CA VAL A 193 -12.11 3.76 14.88
C VAL A 193 -12.84 3.86 13.55
N VAL A 194 -13.29 5.07 13.15
CA VAL A 194 -13.93 5.29 11.84
C VAL A 194 -12.99 4.90 10.72
N VAL A 195 -11.72 5.33 10.80
CA VAL A 195 -10.72 4.98 9.78
C VAL A 195 -10.48 3.48 9.73
N ALA A 196 -10.35 2.81 10.87
CA ALA A 196 -10.11 1.37 10.92
C ALA A 196 -11.27 0.57 10.31
N ILE A 197 -12.51 0.93 10.65
CA ILE A 197 -13.71 0.28 10.09
C ILE A 197 -13.80 0.52 8.59
N THR A 198 -13.62 1.77 8.14
CA THR A 198 -13.69 2.11 6.72
C THR A 198 -12.57 1.44 5.93
N PHE A 199 -11.35 1.39 6.49
CA PHE A 199 -10.20 0.71 5.89
C PHE A 199 -10.49 -0.79 5.70
N ALA A 200 -10.94 -1.47 6.75
CA ALA A 200 -11.28 -2.89 6.69
C ALA A 200 -12.43 -3.15 5.70
N ALA A 201 -13.50 -2.37 5.75
CA ALA A 201 -14.63 -2.48 4.84
C ALA A 201 -14.21 -2.28 3.38
N THR A 202 -13.39 -1.28 3.09
CA THR A 202 -12.90 -1.01 1.73
C THR A 202 -12.08 -2.17 1.20
N ILE A 203 -11.14 -2.71 1.99
CA ILE A 203 -10.34 -3.86 1.57
C ILE A 203 -11.21 -5.09 1.32
N ILE A 204 -12.14 -5.40 2.22
CA ILE A 204 -13.06 -6.54 2.06
C ILE A 204 -13.86 -6.39 0.76
N LEU A 205 -14.38 -5.20 0.48
CA LEU A 205 -15.13 -4.93 -0.74
C LEU A 205 -14.24 -4.95 -2.00
N TRP A 206 -12.98 -4.55 -1.93
CA TRP A 206 -12.06 -4.70 -3.06
C TRP A 206 -11.75 -6.16 -3.38
N VAL A 207 -11.58 -6.98 -2.36
CA VAL A 207 -11.27 -8.42 -2.54
C VAL A 207 -12.50 -9.20 -3.01
N PHE A 208 -13.65 -8.98 -2.37
CA PHE A 208 -14.85 -9.80 -2.55
C PHE A 208 -15.98 -9.08 -3.30
N GLY A 209 -15.85 -7.79 -3.62
CA GLY A 209 -16.94 -6.98 -4.21
C GLY A 209 -17.50 -7.54 -5.51
N LYS A 210 -16.66 -8.17 -6.36
CA LYS A 210 -17.13 -8.82 -7.58
C LYS A 210 -18.23 -9.85 -7.31
N GLN A 211 -18.17 -10.57 -6.19
CA GLN A 211 -19.16 -11.56 -5.79
C GLN A 211 -20.53 -10.92 -5.42
N PHE A 212 -20.48 -9.64 -5.01
CA PHE A 212 -21.67 -8.85 -4.65
C PHE A 212 -22.10 -7.89 -5.77
N GLY A 213 -21.50 -7.99 -6.96
CA GLY A 213 -21.79 -7.09 -8.06
C GLY A 213 -21.24 -5.65 -7.89
N ILE A 214 -20.36 -5.44 -6.90
CA ILE A 214 -19.74 -4.15 -6.62
C ILE A 214 -18.35 -4.10 -7.27
N ASN A 215 -18.10 -3.10 -8.11
CA ASN A 215 -16.78 -2.93 -8.70
C ASN A 215 -15.82 -2.16 -7.77
N ALA A 216 -14.53 -2.29 -8.03
CA ALA A 216 -13.49 -1.68 -7.20
C ALA A 216 -13.54 -0.13 -7.22
N ASN A 217 -13.93 0.46 -8.34
CA ASN A 217 -14.00 1.93 -8.49
C ASN A 217 -15.14 2.50 -7.63
N THR A 218 -16.31 1.83 -7.61
CA THR A 218 -17.42 2.19 -6.72
C THR A 218 -17.02 2.03 -5.25
N THR A 219 -16.32 0.95 -4.91
CA THR A 219 -15.79 0.73 -3.55
C THR A 219 -14.85 1.86 -3.12
N ALA A 220 -14.03 2.37 -4.02
CA ALA A 220 -13.10 3.48 -3.74
C ALA A 220 -13.82 4.80 -3.36
N MET A 221 -15.07 4.97 -3.72
CA MET A 221 -15.87 6.12 -3.29
C MET A 221 -16.24 6.06 -1.79
N LEU A 222 -16.25 4.86 -1.19
CA LEU A 222 -16.60 4.67 0.22
C LEU A 222 -15.68 5.48 1.16
N PRO A 223 -14.34 5.33 1.14
CA PRO A 223 -13.46 6.12 2.00
C PRO A 223 -13.56 7.62 1.70
N ILE A 224 -13.72 8.02 0.42
CA ILE A 224 -13.88 9.42 0.04
C ILE A 224 -15.11 10.02 0.75
N ALA A 225 -16.26 9.37 0.61
CA ALA A 225 -17.51 9.85 1.19
C ALA A 225 -17.45 9.85 2.73
N VAL A 226 -17.09 8.72 3.35
CA VAL A 226 -17.06 8.58 4.82
C VAL A 226 -16.13 9.60 5.46
N PHE A 227 -14.93 9.78 4.93
CA PHE A 227 -13.95 10.68 5.54
C PHE A 227 -14.24 12.16 5.28
N ALA A 228 -14.91 12.49 4.16
CA ALA A 228 -15.41 13.83 3.93
C ALA A 228 -16.54 14.19 4.91
N PHE A 229 -17.55 13.32 5.06
CA PHE A 229 -18.67 13.56 5.98
C PHE A 229 -18.26 13.60 7.45
N THR A 230 -17.31 12.75 7.85
CA THR A 230 -16.83 12.70 9.24
C THR A 230 -15.76 13.74 9.55
N GLY A 231 -15.27 14.48 8.55
CA GLY A 231 -14.19 15.46 8.72
C GLY A 231 -12.86 14.84 9.15
N VAL A 232 -12.66 13.54 8.88
CA VAL A 232 -11.36 12.86 9.07
C VAL A 232 -10.35 13.42 8.09
N ILE A 233 -10.73 13.58 6.83
CA ILE A 233 -9.95 14.22 5.78
C ILE A 233 -10.48 15.64 5.56
N THR A 234 -9.56 16.58 5.45
CA THR A 234 -9.83 18.00 5.21
C THR A 234 -9.22 18.45 3.88
N ALA A 235 -9.59 19.61 3.37
CA ALA A 235 -9.03 20.17 2.14
C ALA A 235 -7.49 20.28 2.19
N LYS A 236 -6.91 20.52 3.37
CA LYS A 236 -5.45 20.55 3.55
C LYS A 236 -4.79 19.19 3.33
N ASP A 237 -5.48 18.13 3.69
CA ASP A 237 -4.95 16.76 3.54
C ASP A 237 -4.89 16.33 2.07
N LEU A 238 -5.76 16.90 1.20
CA LEU A 238 -5.77 16.63 -0.24
C LEU A 238 -4.48 17.10 -0.94
N GLN A 239 -3.70 17.98 -0.32
CA GLN A 239 -2.38 18.37 -0.83
C GLN A 239 -1.36 17.23 -0.76
N ASN A 240 -1.61 16.21 0.06
CA ASN A 240 -0.75 15.03 0.21
C ASN A 240 -1.10 13.92 -0.80
N ILE A 241 -2.10 14.11 -1.65
CA ILE A 241 -2.37 13.20 -2.77
C ILE A 241 -1.24 13.30 -3.78
N ASP A 242 -0.78 12.15 -4.28
CA ASP A 242 0.19 12.11 -5.37
C ASP A 242 -0.52 12.44 -6.70
N TRP A 243 -0.68 13.73 -6.95
CA TRP A 243 -1.30 14.23 -8.16
C TRP A 243 -0.55 13.85 -9.43
N ALA A 244 0.78 13.63 -9.33
CA ALA A 244 1.55 13.18 -10.48
C ALA A 244 1.07 11.81 -10.97
N VAL A 245 0.74 10.90 -10.05
CA VAL A 245 0.16 9.59 -10.40
C VAL A 245 -1.21 9.74 -11.03
N ILE A 246 -2.06 10.62 -10.49
CA ILE A 246 -3.40 10.88 -11.06
C ILE A 246 -3.30 11.38 -12.51
N TRP A 247 -2.33 12.26 -12.82
CA TRP A 247 -2.12 12.78 -14.17
C TRP A 247 -1.48 11.76 -15.13
N MET A 248 -0.89 10.68 -14.63
CA MET A 248 -0.30 9.61 -15.46
C MET A 248 -1.36 8.59 -15.94
N VAL A 249 -2.48 8.50 -15.27
CA VAL A 249 -3.57 7.55 -15.56
C VAL A 249 -4.58 8.15 -16.52
#